data_4f6f24a62e8166ee021e6c8eebeac00d
#
_entry.id   4f6f24a62e8166ee021e6c8eebeac00d
#
_cell.length_a   1.000
_cell.length_b   1.000
_cell.length_c   1.000
_cell.angle_alpha   90.00
_cell.angle_beta   90.00
_cell.angle_gamma   90.00
#
_symmetry.space_group_name_H-M   'P 1'
#
loop_
_entity.id
_entity.type
_entity.pdbx_description
1 polymer ?
#
loop_
_entity_poly.entity_id
_entity_poly.type
_entity_poly.pdbx_seq_one_letter_code
_entity_poly.pdbx_strand_id
1 'polypeptide(L)'
;KTTDNLAATGAFTVSMATEDTVVGCDYVGIESGRKVPDKFARAGFHATKSEFVNAPLIDELPMALECKVKSFDNGILVGEIVNVCADESVLTDGKIDPKKLKPIAFDPVNNTYLAMGDKVGDAFGSGKALK
;
A
#
# COMPACT_ATOMS: atom_id res chain seq x y z
N LYS A 1 -1.28 -18.22 -3.62
CA LYS A 1 0.10 -17.81 -3.95
C LYS A 1 0.66 -16.85 -2.90
N THR A 2 -0.08 -15.82 -2.48
CA THR A 2 0.39 -14.87 -1.44
C THR A 2 0.75 -15.59 -0.14
N THR A 3 -0.11 -16.46 0.36
CA THR A 3 0.15 -17.28 1.56
C THR A 3 1.43 -18.10 1.44
N ASP A 4 1.65 -18.75 0.27
CA ASP A 4 2.85 -19.56 0.03
C ASP A 4 4.12 -18.67 0.04
N ASN A 5 4.03 -17.47 -0.54
CA ASN A 5 5.13 -16.50 -0.55
C ASN A 5 5.45 -16.02 0.88
N LEU A 6 4.43 -15.67 1.67
CA LEU A 6 4.59 -15.26 3.07
C LEU A 6 5.29 -16.33 3.91
N ALA A 7 4.89 -17.60 3.74
CA ALA A 7 5.51 -18.73 4.41
C ALA A 7 6.98 -18.94 3.99
N ALA A 8 7.29 -18.70 2.71
CA ALA A 8 8.62 -18.89 2.16
C ALA A 8 9.61 -17.76 2.52
N THR A 9 9.13 -16.50 2.59
CA THR A 9 10.01 -15.34 2.77
C THR A 9 9.99 -14.75 4.18
N GLY A 10 8.93 -15.01 4.94
CA GLY A 10 8.71 -14.38 6.25
C GLY A 10 8.58 -12.86 6.20
N ALA A 11 8.29 -12.30 5.01
CA ALA A 11 8.29 -10.88 4.78
C ALA A 11 7.27 -10.47 3.70
N PHE A 12 6.87 -9.20 3.73
CA PHE A 12 6.00 -8.61 2.70
C PHE A 12 6.15 -7.08 2.68
N THR A 13 5.69 -6.47 1.61
CA THR A 13 5.52 -5.03 1.50
C THR A 13 4.05 -4.68 1.31
N VAL A 14 3.66 -3.51 1.79
CA VAL A 14 2.34 -2.92 1.57
C VAL A 14 2.52 -1.58 0.92
N SER A 15 2.24 -1.50 -0.38
CA SER A 15 2.32 -0.26 -1.14
C SER A 15 0.97 0.44 -1.19
N MET A 16 0.99 1.78 -1.12
CA MET A 16 -0.22 2.59 -1.18
C MET A 16 -0.68 2.75 -2.64
N ALA A 17 -1.89 2.27 -2.93
CA ALA A 17 -2.55 2.56 -4.20
C ALA A 17 -2.96 4.04 -4.26
N THR A 18 -2.85 4.63 -5.43
CA THR A 18 -3.12 6.05 -5.68
C THR A 18 -4.18 6.23 -6.78
N GLU A 19 -4.70 7.45 -6.93
CA GLU A 19 -5.65 7.78 -8.00
C GLU A 19 -5.12 7.36 -9.38
N ASP A 20 -3.83 7.58 -9.64
CA ASP A 20 -3.21 7.30 -10.95
C ASP A 20 -2.96 5.80 -11.17
N THR A 21 -2.94 4.99 -10.12
CA THR A 21 -2.59 3.55 -10.18
C THR A 21 -3.78 2.62 -9.93
N VAL A 22 -4.99 3.17 -9.74
CA VAL A 22 -6.20 2.40 -9.38
C VAL A 22 -6.45 1.22 -10.31
N VAL A 23 -6.33 1.40 -11.63
CA VAL A 23 -6.61 0.36 -12.63
C VAL A 23 -5.62 -0.82 -12.48
N GLY A 24 -4.33 -0.53 -12.37
CA GLY A 24 -3.30 -1.56 -12.18
C GLY A 24 -3.45 -2.28 -10.85
N CYS A 25 -3.74 -1.54 -9.77
CA CYS A 25 -3.94 -2.10 -8.44
C CYS A 25 -5.19 -3.00 -8.37
N ASP A 26 -6.31 -2.57 -8.96
CA ASP A 26 -7.51 -3.39 -9.06
C ASP A 26 -7.26 -4.64 -9.88
N TYR A 27 -6.64 -4.52 -11.06
CA TYR A 27 -6.32 -5.65 -11.93
C TYR A 27 -5.49 -6.74 -11.21
N VAL A 28 -4.44 -6.37 -10.49
CA VAL A 28 -3.65 -7.37 -9.74
C VAL A 28 -4.42 -7.95 -8.56
N GLY A 29 -5.45 -7.28 -8.08
CA GLY A 29 -6.35 -7.77 -7.04
C GLY A 29 -7.32 -8.84 -7.53
N ILE A 30 -7.96 -8.61 -8.70
CA ILE A 30 -8.96 -9.52 -9.27
C ILE A 30 -8.33 -10.75 -9.94
N GLU A 31 -7.09 -10.64 -10.48
CA GLU A 31 -6.43 -11.75 -11.16
C GLU A 31 -5.56 -12.58 -10.24
N SER A 32 -5.68 -13.90 -10.33
CA SER A 32 -4.82 -14.82 -9.59
C SER A 32 -3.46 -14.98 -10.26
N GLY A 33 -2.37 -14.71 -9.54
CA GLY A 33 -1.01 -14.95 -10.03
C GLY A 33 -0.65 -16.43 -10.26
N ARG A 34 -1.55 -17.38 -9.94
CA ARG A 34 -1.44 -18.79 -10.37
C ARG A 34 -2.00 -19.02 -11.76
N LYS A 35 -3.05 -18.25 -12.14
CA LYS A 35 -3.70 -18.33 -13.46
C LYS A 35 -3.05 -17.40 -14.49
N VAL A 36 -2.64 -16.20 -14.05
CA VAL A 36 -2.01 -15.17 -14.88
C VAL A 36 -0.65 -14.83 -14.27
N PRO A 37 0.41 -15.59 -14.58
CA PRO A 37 1.73 -15.41 -13.98
C PRO A 37 2.34 -14.03 -14.25
N ASP A 38 2.04 -13.45 -15.40
CA ASP A 38 2.51 -12.17 -15.91
C ASP A 38 1.59 -10.97 -15.55
N LYS A 39 0.62 -11.18 -14.63
CA LYS A 39 -0.34 -10.13 -14.26
C LYS A 39 0.32 -8.82 -13.78
N PHE A 40 1.47 -8.93 -13.14
CA PHE A 40 2.21 -7.79 -12.62
C PHE A 40 2.73 -6.90 -13.75
N ALA A 41 3.37 -7.51 -14.76
CA ALA A 41 3.82 -6.79 -15.95
C ALA A 41 2.65 -6.24 -16.79
N ARG A 42 1.53 -6.98 -16.87
CA ARG A 42 0.31 -6.50 -17.56
C ARG A 42 -0.31 -5.29 -16.88
N ALA A 43 -0.18 -5.18 -15.56
CA ALA A 43 -0.60 -3.99 -14.81
C ALA A 43 0.32 -2.78 -15.04
N GLY A 44 1.43 -2.95 -15.75
CA GLY A 44 2.45 -1.93 -15.96
C GLY A 44 3.37 -1.73 -14.75
N PHE A 45 3.43 -2.70 -13.83
CA PHE A 45 4.23 -2.61 -12.62
C PHE A 45 5.60 -3.24 -12.79
N HIS A 46 6.59 -2.60 -12.17
CA HIS A 46 7.97 -3.07 -12.04
C HIS A 46 8.30 -3.27 -10.55
N ALA A 47 9.23 -4.16 -10.29
CA ALA A 47 9.59 -4.52 -8.92
C ALA A 47 11.07 -4.33 -8.67
N THR A 48 11.40 -3.59 -7.62
CA THR A 48 12.74 -3.48 -7.07
C THR A 48 12.80 -4.26 -5.75
N LYS A 49 13.91 -4.96 -5.50
CA LYS A 49 14.10 -5.70 -4.26
C LYS A 49 14.28 -4.73 -3.10
N SER A 50 13.53 -4.93 -2.00
CA SER A 50 13.77 -4.22 -0.75
C SER A 50 15.16 -4.53 -0.17
N GLU A 51 15.80 -3.52 0.41
CA GLU A 51 17.05 -3.68 1.18
C GLU A 51 16.79 -4.17 2.62
N PHE A 52 15.58 -3.96 3.16
CA PHE A 52 15.23 -4.21 4.55
C PHE A 52 14.53 -5.56 4.77
N VAL A 53 13.82 -6.06 3.75
CA VAL A 53 13.05 -7.30 3.85
C VAL A 53 13.14 -8.14 2.57
N ASN A 54 12.92 -9.44 2.68
CA ASN A 54 12.91 -10.33 1.51
C ASN A 54 11.55 -10.27 0.77
N ALA A 55 11.23 -9.07 0.27
CA ALA A 55 10.02 -8.80 -0.51
C ALA A 55 10.28 -7.69 -1.53
N PRO A 56 9.52 -7.59 -2.63
CA PRO A 56 9.68 -6.53 -3.62
C PRO A 56 8.98 -5.25 -3.19
N LEU A 57 9.53 -4.11 -3.60
CA LEU A 57 8.85 -2.83 -3.72
C LEU A 57 8.25 -2.72 -5.13
N ILE A 58 7.17 -1.98 -5.29
CA ILE A 58 6.53 -1.71 -6.58
C ILE A 58 6.89 -0.29 -6.98
N ASP A 59 7.64 -0.14 -8.07
CA ASP A 59 8.29 1.12 -8.45
C ASP A 59 7.29 2.24 -8.78
N GLU A 60 6.10 1.89 -9.28
CA GLU A 60 5.03 2.85 -9.62
C GLU A 60 4.16 3.25 -8.42
N LEU A 61 4.36 2.65 -7.25
CA LEU A 61 3.61 2.98 -6.04
C LEU A 61 4.51 3.76 -5.07
N PRO A 62 4.26 5.07 -4.92
CA PRO A 62 5.26 5.99 -4.36
C PRO A 62 5.46 5.90 -2.85
N MET A 63 4.75 5.01 -2.15
CA MET A 63 4.91 4.79 -0.72
C MET A 63 4.70 3.31 -0.39
N ALA A 64 5.57 2.74 0.42
CA ALA A 64 5.45 1.37 0.90
C ALA A 64 5.86 1.20 2.36
N LEU A 65 5.19 0.26 3.03
CA LEU A 65 5.59 -0.30 4.31
C LEU A 65 6.36 -1.60 4.04
N GLU A 66 7.51 -1.77 4.67
CA GLU A 66 8.34 -2.98 4.56
C GLU A 66 8.23 -3.76 5.87
N CYS A 67 7.70 -4.99 5.79
CA CYS A 67 7.22 -5.72 6.95
C CYS A 67 7.85 -7.11 7.08
N LYS A 68 8.11 -7.50 8.33
CA LYS A 68 8.39 -8.90 8.72
C LYS A 68 7.14 -9.54 9.29
N VAL A 69 6.87 -10.79 8.90
CA VAL A 69 5.75 -11.56 9.45
C VAL A 69 6.00 -11.86 10.92
N LYS A 70 5.07 -11.49 11.79
CA LYS A 70 5.04 -11.85 13.21
C LYS A 70 4.18 -13.09 13.44
N SER A 71 2.99 -13.12 12.85
CA SER A 71 2.10 -14.28 12.87
C SER A 71 1.18 -14.29 11.66
N PHE A 72 0.71 -15.46 11.30
CA PHE A 72 -0.33 -15.65 10.29
C PHE A 72 -1.23 -16.81 10.71
N ASP A 73 -2.28 -16.49 11.45
CA ASP A 73 -3.20 -17.44 12.06
C ASP A 73 -4.65 -17.09 11.74
N ASN A 74 -5.47 -18.09 11.42
CA ASN A 74 -6.89 -17.93 11.12
C ASN A 74 -7.21 -16.86 10.07
N GLY A 75 -6.32 -16.70 9.07
CA GLY A 75 -6.49 -15.70 8.01
C GLY A 75 -6.07 -14.27 8.40
N ILE A 76 -5.58 -14.06 9.62
CA ILE A 76 -5.07 -12.80 10.13
C ILE A 76 -3.55 -12.79 10.02
N LEU A 77 -3.02 -11.86 9.22
CA LEU A 77 -1.59 -11.60 9.10
C LEU A 77 -1.19 -10.41 9.97
N VAL A 78 -0.26 -10.63 10.89
CA VAL A 78 0.35 -9.57 11.68
C VAL A 78 1.79 -9.37 11.21
N GLY A 79 2.14 -8.15 10.84
CA GLY A 79 3.48 -7.76 10.42
C GLY A 79 4.07 -6.68 11.32
N GLU A 80 5.37 -6.76 11.55
CA GLU A 80 6.16 -5.67 12.11
C GLU A 80 6.65 -4.77 10.98
N ILE A 81 6.30 -3.50 11.01
CA ILE A 81 6.84 -2.50 10.08
C ILE A 81 8.29 -2.22 10.51
N VAL A 82 9.24 -2.61 9.65
CA VAL A 82 10.67 -2.39 9.91
C VAL A 82 11.22 -1.18 9.17
N ASN A 83 10.55 -0.76 8.10
CA ASN A 83 10.87 0.45 7.36
C ASN A 83 9.63 1.01 6.65
N VAL A 84 9.63 2.31 6.41
CA VAL A 84 8.66 3.01 5.55
C VAL A 84 9.47 3.81 4.53
N CYS A 85 9.23 3.56 3.25
CA CYS A 85 9.83 4.34 2.17
C CYS A 85 8.76 5.13 1.41
N ALA A 86 9.15 6.30 0.92
CA ALA A 86 8.31 7.14 0.08
C ALA A 86 9.17 7.87 -0.94
N ASP A 87 8.63 8.07 -2.14
CA ASP A 87 9.23 8.88 -3.18
C ASP A 87 9.27 10.36 -2.76
N GLU A 88 10.34 11.08 -3.08
CA GLU A 88 10.46 12.51 -2.77
C GLU A 88 9.34 13.35 -3.41
N SER A 89 8.80 12.91 -4.54
CA SER A 89 7.70 13.58 -5.24
C SER A 89 6.42 13.70 -4.42
N VAL A 90 6.22 12.80 -3.44
CA VAL A 90 5.05 12.81 -2.55
C VAL A 90 5.33 13.45 -1.19
N LEU A 91 6.48 14.10 -1.02
CA LEU A 91 6.86 14.79 0.22
C LEU A 91 6.63 16.31 0.14
N THR A 92 6.33 16.90 1.29
CA THR A 92 6.39 18.33 1.56
C THR A 92 7.11 18.54 2.88
N ASP A 93 8.20 19.31 2.88
CA ASP A 93 9.06 19.54 4.05
C ASP A 93 9.52 18.23 4.74
N GLY A 94 9.87 17.21 3.94
CA GLY A 94 10.34 15.91 4.42
C GLY A 94 9.25 15.01 5.02
N LYS A 95 7.97 15.38 4.89
CA LYS A 95 6.82 14.61 5.37
C LYS A 95 5.92 14.18 4.21
N ILE A 96 5.34 13.00 4.32
CA ILE A 96 4.37 12.51 3.33
C ILE A 96 3.18 13.48 3.27
N ASP A 97 2.93 13.99 2.06
CA ASP A 97 1.82 14.91 1.77
C ASP A 97 0.68 14.13 1.10
N PRO A 98 -0.47 13.94 1.77
CA PRO A 98 -1.60 13.22 1.20
C PRO A 98 -2.14 13.81 -0.11
N LYS A 99 -1.97 15.13 -0.33
CA LYS A 99 -2.39 15.80 -1.57
C LYS A 99 -1.50 15.45 -2.76
N LYS A 100 -0.22 15.13 -2.49
CA LYS A 100 0.74 14.67 -3.50
C LYS A 100 0.64 13.16 -3.69
N LEU A 101 0.52 12.39 -2.58
CA LEU A 101 0.37 10.94 -2.60
C LEU A 101 -0.94 10.49 -3.25
N LYS A 102 -2.04 11.23 -3.05
CA LYS A 102 -3.39 10.95 -3.57
C LYS A 102 -3.83 9.50 -3.33
N PRO A 103 -3.77 9.01 -2.06
CA PRO A 103 -4.18 7.65 -1.77
C PRO A 103 -5.67 7.46 -2.00
N ILE A 104 -6.07 6.24 -2.33
CA ILE A 104 -7.48 5.87 -2.51
C ILE A 104 -7.99 5.00 -1.37
N ALA A 105 -9.29 5.05 -1.13
CA ALA A 105 -9.99 4.18 -0.20
C ALA A 105 -10.98 3.29 -0.96
N PHE A 106 -11.09 2.03 -0.56
CA PHE A 106 -12.09 1.12 -1.09
C PHE A 106 -13.40 1.28 -0.31
N ASP A 107 -14.51 1.51 -1.03
CA ASP A 107 -15.86 1.47 -0.49
C ASP A 107 -16.49 0.10 -0.77
N PRO A 108 -16.60 -0.78 0.24
CA PRO A 108 -17.15 -2.12 0.04
C PRO A 108 -18.68 -2.14 -0.12
N VAL A 109 -19.36 -1.04 0.17
CA VAL A 109 -20.83 -0.96 0.02
C VAL A 109 -21.22 -0.80 -1.44
N ASN A 110 -20.53 0.10 -2.14
CA ASN A 110 -20.81 0.41 -3.54
C ASN A 110 -19.81 -0.24 -4.51
N ASN A 111 -18.80 -0.95 -4.01
CA ASN A 111 -17.70 -1.53 -4.80
C ASN A 111 -16.99 -0.48 -5.67
N THR A 112 -16.63 0.63 -5.05
CA THR A 112 -15.96 1.76 -5.70
C THR A 112 -14.66 2.13 -4.99
N TYR A 113 -13.79 2.85 -5.69
CA TYR A 113 -12.64 3.51 -5.09
C TYR A 113 -12.91 5.00 -4.96
N LEU A 114 -12.56 5.57 -3.82
CA LEU A 114 -12.78 6.97 -3.48
C LEU A 114 -11.44 7.66 -3.28
N ALA A 115 -11.32 8.89 -3.79
CA ALA A 115 -10.20 9.77 -3.48
C ALA A 115 -10.36 10.35 -2.07
N MET A 116 -9.25 10.68 -1.43
CA MET A 116 -9.26 11.43 -0.16
C MET A 116 -9.57 12.91 -0.44
N GLY A 117 -10.49 13.47 0.34
CA GLY A 117 -10.85 14.88 0.25
C GLY A 117 -9.87 15.84 0.92
N ASP A 118 -10.29 17.10 1.04
CA ASP A 118 -9.51 18.14 1.70
C ASP A 118 -9.42 17.93 3.23
N LYS A 119 -8.41 18.59 3.84
CA LYS A 119 -8.26 18.65 5.28
C LYS A 119 -9.53 19.25 5.91
N VAL A 120 -10.14 18.53 6.85
CA VAL A 120 -11.38 18.95 7.54
C VAL A 120 -11.14 19.42 8.99
N GLY A 121 -9.93 19.28 9.50
CA GLY A 121 -9.61 19.71 10.86
C GLY A 121 -8.19 19.35 11.28
N ASP A 122 -7.82 19.80 12.48
CA ASP A 122 -6.55 19.46 13.12
C ASP A 122 -6.76 18.39 14.19
N ALA A 123 -6.03 17.28 14.07
CA ALA A 123 -6.01 16.25 15.10
C ALA A 123 -5.51 16.85 16.43
N PHE A 124 -6.16 16.47 17.51
CA PHE A 124 -5.89 16.96 18.88
C PHE A 124 -6.08 18.49 19.05
N GLY A 125 -6.50 19.20 18.00
CA GLY A 125 -6.70 20.65 17.96
C GLY A 125 -8.16 21.05 17.87
N SER A 126 -8.87 20.55 16.86
CA SER A 126 -10.24 20.98 16.54
C SER A 126 -11.23 20.78 17.70
N GLY A 127 -11.10 19.70 18.49
CA GLY A 127 -11.96 19.44 19.64
C GLY A 127 -11.78 20.37 20.82
N LYS A 128 -10.75 21.23 20.83
CA LYS A 128 -10.52 22.20 21.91
C LYS A 128 -11.62 23.27 21.98
N ALA A 129 -12.35 23.45 20.87
CA ALA A 129 -13.51 24.37 20.84
C ALA A 129 -14.66 23.94 21.76
N LEU A 130 -14.68 22.71 22.27
CA LEU A 130 -15.70 22.18 23.18
C LEU A 130 -15.24 22.20 24.66
N LYS A 131 -14.06 22.71 24.96
CA LYS A 131 -13.54 22.91 26.31
C LYS A 131 -13.91 24.30 26.80
#